data_ff4754f10f12fef928341bf32afe77f1
#
_entry.id   ff4754f10f12fef928341bf32afe77f1
#
_cell.length_a   1.000
_cell.length_b   1.000
_cell.length_c   1.000
_cell.angle_alpha   90.00
_cell.angle_beta   90.00
_cell.angle_gamma   90.00
#
_symmetry.space_group_name_H-M   'P 1'
#
loop_
_entity.id
_entity.type
_entity.pdbx_description
1 polymer ?
#
loop_
_entity_poly.entity_id
_entity_poly.type
_entity_poly.pdbx_seq_one_letter_code
_entity_poly.pdbx_strand_id
1 'polypeptide(L)'
;MIGNLDGDFKLVGSIEHTTSPFARMRGTGHLKVTNGQIPSLMLNANLMKLAHFSPAKENPASFSSITTDLELENLRISSKAIDIDGYGVDVDGSGSISVSGSDDLQYQGVAAIATKQGFLTNTLARLEGAKLVDGKLSFPFRIDGTIENPKFSKGTKIQ
;
A
#
# COMPACT_ATOMS: atom_id res chain seq x y z
N MET A 1 10.63 5.90 6.32
CA MET A 1 10.18 6.47 5.03
C MET A 1 11.04 7.67 4.70
N ILE A 2 11.46 7.80 3.48
CA ILE A 2 12.20 8.95 2.94
C ILE A 2 11.41 9.42 1.71
N GLY A 3 11.33 10.72 1.47
CA GLY A 3 10.62 11.28 0.32
C GLY A 3 10.17 12.71 0.58
N ASN A 4 9.62 13.35 -0.43
CA ASN A 4 9.03 14.68 -0.31
C ASN A 4 7.55 14.53 0.04
N LEU A 5 7.16 15.08 1.18
CA LEU A 5 5.80 15.02 1.70
C LEU A 5 5.09 16.34 1.41
N ASP A 6 3.91 16.24 0.82
CA ASP A 6 2.94 17.31 0.65
C ASP A 6 1.57 16.82 1.13
N GLY A 7 0.86 17.64 1.87
CA GLY A 7 -0.45 17.25 2.37
C GLY A 7 -1.07 18.26 3.31
N ASP A 8 -2.36 18.12 3.47
CA ASP A 8 -3.17 18.91 4.40
C ASP A 8 -3.94 17.96 5.33
N PHE A 9 -4.01 18.34 6.60
CA PHE A 9 -4.70 17.55 7.62
C PHE A 9 -5.56 18.46 8.49
N LYS A 10 -6.79 18.04 8.71
CA LYS A 10 -7.69 18.65 9.68
C LYS A 10 -7.92 17.67 10.82
N LEU A 11 -7.44 18.04 12.00
CA LEU A 11 -7.59 17.24 13.22
C LEU A 11 -8.54 17.95 14.18
N VAL A 12 -9.46 17.17 14.76
CA VAL A 12 -10.38 17.62 15.80
C VAL A 12 -10.26 16.64 16.96
N GLY A 13 -10.08 17.18 18.17
CA GLY A 13 -9.95 16.36 19.36
C GLY A 13 -10.24 17.15 20.61
N SER A 14 -10.51 16.46 21.71
CA SER A 14 -10.67 17.03 23.04
C SER A 14 -9.46 16.67 23.89
N ILE A 15 -8.77 17.70 24.43
CA ILE A 15 -7.67 17.54 25.37
C ILE A 15 -8.25 17.61 26.79
N GLU A 16 -9.01 16.62 27.16
CA GLU A 16 -9.37 16.40 28.56
C GLU A 16 -8.41 15.38 29.16
N HIS A 17 -8.12 15.49 30.47
CA HIS A 17 -7.17 14.72 31.25
C HIS A 17 -7.27 13.19 31.08
N THR A 18 -6.94 12.68 29.88
CA THR A 18 -6.97 11.25 29.57
C THR A 18 -5.57 10.74 29.33
N THR A 19 -5.33 9.50 29.70
CA THR A 19 -4.07 8.80 29.51
C THR A 19 -3.68 8.61 28.03
N SER A 20 -4.57 8.86 27.09
CA SER A 20 -4.31 8.79 25.65
C SER A 20 -5.06 9.90 24.90
N PRO A 21 -4.42 11.06 24.67
CA PRO A 21 -5.05 12.15 23.93
C PRO A 21 -5.44 11.78 22.50
N PHE A 22 -4.75 10.83 21.88
CA PHE A 22 -5.04 10.37 20.52
C PHE A 22 -6.30 9.52 20.39
N ALA A 23 -6.79 8.91 21.48
CA ALA A 23 -7.96 8.03 21.45
C ALA A 23 -9.27 8.76 21.05
N ARG A 24 -9.32 10.07 21.24
CA ARG A 24 -10.48 10.91 20.90
C ARG A 24 -10.23 11.85 19.73
N MET A 25 -9.07 11.72 19.07
CA MET A 25 -8.79 12.50 17.88
C MET A 25 -9.47 11.88 16.67
N ARG A 26 -10.07 12.75 15.87
CA ARG A 26 -10.60 12.44 14.55
C ARG A 26 -9.99 13.40 13.56
N GLY A 27 -9.78 12.95 12.36
CA GLY A 27 -9.26 13.83 11.33
C GLY A 27 -9.37 13.26 9.95
N THR A 28 -9.26 14.16 9.01
CA THR A 28 -9.16 13.82 7.59
C THR A 28 -8.02 14.59 6.97
N GLY A 29 -7.42 14.05 5.95
CA GLY A 29 -6.35 14.73 5.24
C GLY A 29 -6.11 14.12 3.88
N HIS A 30 -5.42 14.87 3.06
CA HIS A 30 -4.87 14.43 1.80
C HIS A 30 -3.36 14.36 1.91
N LEU A 31 -2.78 13.28 1.41
CA LEU A 31 -1.34 13.04 1.46
C LEU A 31 -0.82 12.72 0.06
N LYS A 32 0.26 13.39 -0.31
CA LYS A 32 1.07 13.05 -1.47
C LYS A 32 2.54 12.94 -1.06
N VAL A 33 3.15 11.81 -1.35
CA VAL A 33 4.58 11.61 -1.16
C VAL A 33 5.22 11.35 -2.51
N THR A 34 6.29 12.04 -2.83
CA THR A 34 7.00 11.88 -4.11
C THR A 34 8.45 11.50 -3.88
N ASN A 35 9.01 10.74 -4.83
CA ASN A 35 10.41 10.30 -4.84
C ASN A 35 10.81 9.65 -3.51
N GLY A 36 10.01 8.69 -3.08
CA GLY A 36 10.14 8.13 -1.74
C GLY A 36 10.63 6.69 -1.69
N GLN A 37 10.91 6.28 -0.45
CA GLN A 37 11.25 4.91 -0.11
C GLN A 37 10.60 4.50 1.22
N ILE A 38 10.08 3.27 1.26
CA ILE A 38 9.66 2.61 2.50
C ILE A 38 10.45 1.31 2.61
N PRO A 39 11.67 1.35 3.19
CA PRO A 39 12.57 0.19 3.19
C PRO A 39 11.97 -1.05 3.86
N SER A 40 11.25 -0.89 4.95
CA SER A 40 10.60 -2.01 5.66
C SER A 40 9.52 -2.71 4.84
N LEU A 41 8.83 -1.98 3.97
CA LEU A 41 7.74 -2.53 3.16
C LEU A 41 8.25 -3.31 1.95
N MET A 42 9.38 -2.90 1.34
CA MET A 42 9.94 -3.54 0.14
C MET A 42 8.87 -3.83 -0.92
N LEU A 43 7.96 -2.87 -1.15
CA LEU A 43 6.69 -3.05 -1.87
C LEU A 43 6.90 -3.68 -3.24
N ASN A 44 7.75 -3.09 -4.07
CA ASN A 44 8.00 -3.58 -5.44
C ASN A 44 8.53 -5.01 -5.44
N ALA A 45 9.51 -5.30 -4.56
CA ALA A 45 10.11 -6.62 -4.48
C ALA A 45 9.12 -7.67 -4.01
N ASN A 46 8.30 -7.36 -3.02
CA ASN A 46 7.33 -8.31 -2.48
C ASN A 46 6.16 -8.57 -3.44
N LEU A 47 5.66 -7.55 -4.13
CA LEU A 47 4.62 -7.72 -5.15
C LEU A 47 5.14 -8.50 -6.37
N MET A 48 6.37 -8.23 -6.82
CA MET A 48 6.97 -9.00 -7.89
C MET A 48 7.14 -10.48 -7.51
N LYS A 49 7.62 -10.78 -6.29
CA LYS A 49 7.71 -12.15 -5.79
C LYS A 49 6.34 -12.84 -5.72
N LEU A 50 5.32 -12.12 -5.28
CA LEU A 50 3.94 -12.64 -5.21
C LEU A 50 3.43 -13.04 -6.60
N ALA A 51 3.80 -12.28 -7.62
CA ALA A 51 3.51 -12.55 -9.03
C ALA A 51 4.47 -13.57 -9.69
N HIS A 52 5.39 -14.15 -8.93
CA HIS A 52 6.44 -15.07 -9.44
C HIS A 52 7.43 -14.41 -10.43
N PHE A 53 7.61 -13.09 -10.33
CA PHE A 53 8.65 -12.38 -11.05
C PHE A 53 9.92 -12.26 -10.18
N SER A 54 11.07 -12.23 -10.83
CA SER A 54 12.30 -11.85 -10.14
C SER A 54 12.26 -10.37 -9.79
N PRO A 55 12.49 -9.99 -8.54
CA PRO A 55 12.54 -8.58 -8.16
C PRO A 55 13.61 -7.85 -8.98
N ALA A 56 13.29 -6.64 -9.42
CA ALA A 56 14.28 -5.76 -10.00
C ALA A 56 15.38 -5.52 -8.97
N LYS A 57 16.65 -5.55 -9.39
CA LYS A 57 17.80 -5.28 -8.51
C LYS A 57 17.83 -3.83 -8.05
N GLU A 58 17.22 -2.95 -8.84
CA GLU A 58 17.16 -1.52 -8.59
C GLU A 58 15.84 -1.14 -7.95
N ASN A 59 15.88 -0.25 -6.97
CA ASN A 59 14.72 0.39 -6.34
C ASN A 59 13.64 -0.56 -5.75
N PRO A 60 13.99 -1.60 -4.98
CA PRO A 60 13.02 -2.57 -4.47
C PRO A 60 12.00 -1.96 -3.48
N ALA A 61 12.36 -0.85 -2.84
CA ALA A 61 11.56 -0.15 -1.84
C ALA A 61 11.12 1.25 -2.27
N SER A 62 11.45 1.66 -3.51
CA SER A 62 11.25 3.02 -4.00
C SER A 62 9.94 3.16 -4.77
N PHE A 63 9.37 4.36 -4.73
CA PHE A 63 8.19 4.76 -5.51
C PHE A 63 8.37 6.19 -6.04
N SER A 64 7.73 6.51 -7.16
CA SER A 64 7.69 7.86 -7.71
C SER A 64 6.67 8.71 -6.98
N SER A 65 5.48 8.18 -6.72
CA SER A 65 4.46 8.86 -5.93
C SER A 65 3.56 7.90 -5.15
N ILE A 66 3.07 8.39 -4.02
CA ILE A 66 1.94 7.84 -3.27
C ILE A 66 0.96 8.98 -3.08
N THR A 67 -0.30 8.75 -3.44
CA THR A 67 -1.40 9.69 -3.21
C THR A 67 -2.51 8.96 -2.47
N THR A 68 -3.03 9.58 -1.42
CA THR A 68 -4.12 8.97 -0.63
C THR A 68 -4.90 10.01 0.16
N ASP A 69 -6.18 9.73 0.36
CA ASP A 69 -7.00 10.40 1.36
C ASP A 69 -6.99 9.58 2.66
N LEU A 70 -6.71 10.24 3.76
CA LEU A 70 -6.58 9.62 5.08
C LEU A 70 -7.74 10.03 5.99
N GLU A 71 -8.18 9.11 6.80
CA GLU A 71 -9.15 9.31 7.87
C GLU A 71 -8.58 8.73 9.17
N LEU A 72 -8.46 9.56 10.20
CA LEU A 72 -8.08 9.15 11.55
C LEU A 72 -9.32 9.06 12.42
N GLU A 73 -9.60 7.89 12.95
CA GLU A 73 -10.66 7.65 13.92
C GLU A 73 -10.31 6.45 14.80
N ASN A 74 -10.60 6.54 16.09
CA ASN A 74 -10.43 5.44 17.05
C ASN A 74 -9.02 4.80 17.00
N LEU A 75 -7.98 5.63 16.99
CA LEU A 75 -6.57 5.18 16.90
C LEU A 75 -6.25 4.37 15.65
N ARG A 76 -7.00 4.57 14.57
CA ARG A 76 -6.79 3.93 13.29
C ARG A 76 -6.74 4.97 12.17
N ILE A 77 -5.72 4.88 11.36
CA ILE A 77 -5.59 5.65 10.12
C ILE A 77 -6.06 4.76 8.99
N SER A 78 -7.04 5.22 8.25
CA SER A 78 -7.63 4.50 7.11
C SER A 78 -7.41 5.26 5.82
N SER A 79 -7.17 4.53 4.74
CA SER A 79 -7.11 5.03 3.36
C SER A 79 -8.22 4.34 2.56
N LYS A 80 -9.18 5.10 2.08
CA LYS A 80 -10.26 4.55 1.22
C LYS A 80 -9.76 4.30 -0.21
N ALA A 81 -8.81 5.10 -0.64
CA ALA A 81 -8.11 4.96 -1.91
C ALA A 81 -6.65 5.34 -1.70
N ILE A 82 -5.76 4.48 -2.06
CA ILE A 82 -4.33 4.73 -2.15
C ILE A 82 -3.88 4.38 -3.55
N ASP A 83 -3.19 5.32 -4.18
CA ASP A 83 -2.58 5.17 -5.49
C ASP A 83 -1.06 5.26 -5.31
N ILE A 84 -0.35 4.26 -5.78
CA ILE A 84 1.11 4.20 -5.72
C ILE A 84 1.63 3.96 -7.13
N ASP A 85 2.39 4.92 -7.61
CA ASP A 85 3.16 4.81 -8.83
C ASP A 85 4.59 4.37 -8.46
N GLY A 86 4.86 3.11 -8.66
CA GLY A 86 6.15 2.49 -8.35
C GLY A 86 7.05 2.35 -9.58
N TYR A 87 8.26 1.88 -9.35
CA TYR A 87 9.18 1.57 -10.44
C TYR A 87 8.88 0.18 -11.02
N GLY A 88 7.96 0.15 -11.98
CA GLY A 88 7.52 -1.09 -12.65
C GLY A 88 6.38 -1.83 -11.95
N VAL A 89 5.88 -1.30 -10.85
CA VAL A 89 4.70 -1.83 -10.14
C VAL A 89 3.82 -0.66 -9.73
N ASP A 90 2.63 -0.59 -10.26
CA ASP A 90 1.60 0.37 -9.84
C ASP A 90 0.61 -0.32 -8.91
N VAL A 91 0.09 0.40 -7.95
CA VAL A 91 -0.82 -0.14 -6.94
C VAL A 91 -1.99 0.78 -6.72
N ASP A 92 -3.19 0.21 -6.81
CA ASP A 92 -4.44 0.80 -6.35
C ASP A 92 -4.97 -0.01 -5.17
N GLY A 93 -5.29 0.63 -4.07
CA GLY A 93 -5.74 -0.11 -2.91
C GLY A 93 -6.47 0.71 -1.87
N SER A 94 -6.78 0.04 -0.79
CA SER A 94 -7.37 0.62 0.41
C SER A 94 -6.95 -0.17 1.64
N GLY A 95 -7.04 0.46 2.80
CA GLY A 95 -6.68 -0.24 4.01
C GLY A 95 -6.57 0.66 5.21
N SER A 96 -5.95 0.15 6.24
CA SER A 96 -5.77 0.88 7.48
C SER A 96 -4.57 0.41 8.28
N ILE A 97 -4.11 1.27 9.17
CA ILE A 97 -3.10 0.97 10.16
C ILE A 97 -3.58 1.41 11.54
N SER A 98 -3.37 0.58 12.56
CA SER A 98 -3.59 0.96 13.94
C SER A 98 -2.41 1.77 14.47
N VAL A 99 -2.70 2.87 15.17
CA VAL A 99 -1.69 3.70 15.86
C VAL A 99 -1.72 3.50 17.39
N SER A 100 -2.36 2.43 17.85
CA SER A 100 -2.51 2.09 19.27
C SER A 100 -1.35 1.26 19.86
N GLY A 101 -0.22 1.20 19.17
CA GLY A 101 0.96 0.44 19.62
C GLY A 101 1.06 -1.00 19.12
N SER A 102 0.03 -1.51 18.46
CA SER A 102 0.08 -2.79 17.74
C SER A 102 0.54 -2.65 16.29
N ASP A 103 0.48 -1.42 15.74
CA ASP A 103 0.83 -1.09 14.36
C ASP A 103 0.26 -2.07 13.32
N ASP A 104 -0.93 -2.61 13.62
CA ASP A 104 -1.62 -3.55 12.74
C ASP A 104 -1.89 -2.93 11.38
N LEU A 105 -1.27 -3.52 10.37
CA LEU A 105 -1.38 -3.14 8.98
C LEU A 105 -2.38 -4.06 8.28
N GLN A 106 -3.37 -3.49 7.62
CA GLN A 106 -4.36 -4.21 6.83
C GLN A 106 -4.63 -3.44 5.54
N TYR A 107 -4.02 -3.85 4.46
CA TYR A 107 -4.22 -3.28 3.13
C TYR A 107 -4.58 -4.35 2.12
N GLN A 108 -5.37 -3.96 1.14
CA GLN A 108 -5.73 -4.79 0.00
C GLN A 108 -5.85 -3.93 -1.25
N GLY A 109 -5.61 -4.53 -2.39
CA GLY A 109 -5.70 -3.79 -3.63
C GLY A 109 -5.38 -4.64 -4.84
N VAL A 110 -5.08 -3.94 -5.91
CA VAL A 110 -4.65 -4.49 -7.18
C VAL A 110 -3.27 -3.92 -7.50
N ALA A 111 -2.34 -4.79 -7.80
CA ALA A 111 -1.03 -4.44 -8.31
C ALA A 111 -0.99 -4.67 -9.82
N ALA A 112 -0.38 -3.76 -10.57
CA ALA A 112 -0.17 -3.85 -12.00
C ALA A 112 1.33 -3.83 -12.29
N ILE A 113 1.85 -4.89 -12.91
CA ILE A 113 3.27 -5.03 -13.25
C ILE A 113 3.42 -4.95 -14.76
N ALA A 114 4.27 -4.05 -15.25
CA ALA A 114 4.65 -3.98 -16.65
C ALA A 114 5.43 -5.24 -17.05
N THR A 115 4.98 -5.93 -18.09
CA THR A 115 5.57 -7.18 -18.54
C THR A 115 5.99 -7.12 -19.98
N LYS A 116 7.10 -7.80 -20.32
CA LYS A 116 7.44 -8.07 -21.72
C LYS A 116 6.58 -9.22 -22.25
N GLN A 117 6.06 -9.07 -23.47
CA GLN A 117 5.30 -10.14 -24.13
C GLN A 117 6.10 -11.44 -24.13
N GLY A 118 5.49 -12.53 -23.71
CA GLY A 118 6.10 -13.87 -23.67
C GLY A 118 6.13 -14.56 -22.31
N PHE A 119 6.14 -13.80 -21.21
CA PHE A 119 6.10 -14.36 -19.84
C PHE A 119 4.68 -14.59 -19.30
N LEU A 120 3.67 -14.09 -19.98
CA LEU A 120 2.32 -13.88 -19.45
C LEU A 120 1.48 -15.14 -19.28
N THR A 121 1.60 -16.10 -20.19
CA THR A 121 0.72 -17.28 -20.21
C THR A 121 0.91 -18.19 -19.00
N ASN A 122 2.13 -18.38 -18.54
CA ASN A 122 2.39 -19.24 -17.38
C ASN A 122 2.06 -18.57 -16.05
N THR A 123 2.18 -17.26 -15.99
CA THR A 123 1.92 -16.47 -14.76
C THR A 123 0.42 -16.26 -14.55
N LEU A 124 -0.34 -16.01 -15.62
CA LEU A 124 -1.81 -15.92 -15.55
C LEU A 124 -2.46 -17.20 -15.05
N ALA A 125 -1.92 -18.36 -15.44
CA ALA A 125 -2.43 -19.65 -14.98
C ALA A 125 -2.14 -19.93 -13.49
N ARG A 126 -1.18 -19.24 -12.88
CA ARG A 126 -0.73 -19.48 -11.50
C ARG A 126 -1.27 -18.47 -10.48
N LEU A 127 -1.72 -17.31 -10.94
CA LEU A 127 -2.27 -16.25 -10.12
C LEU A 127 -3.78 -16.19 -10.28
N GLU A 128 -4.49 -16.70 -9.29
CA GLU A 128 -5.95 -16.59 -9.26
C GLU A 128 -6.37 -15.11 -9.24
N GLY A 129 -7.28 -14.75 -10.14
CA GLY A 129 -7.75 -13.38 -10.29
C GLY A 129 -6.85 -12.45 -11.10
N ALA A 130 -5.70 -12.92 -11.59
CA ALA A 130 -4.85 -12.11 -12.45
C ALA A 130 -5.47 -11.90 -13.84
N LYS A 131 -5.26 -10.70 -14.38
CA LYS A 131 -5.73 -10.28 -15.70
C LYS A 131 -4.63 -9.50 -16.41
N LEU A 132 -4.64 -9.57 -17.72
CA LEU A 132 -3.84 -8.68 -18.55
C LEU A 132 -4.69 -7.47 -18.92
N VAL A 133 -4.26 -6.29 -18.47
CA VAL A 133 -4.92 -5.01 -18.76
C VAL A 133 -3.87 -4.05 -19.29
N ASP A 134 -4.08 -3.53 -20.49
CA ASP A 134 -3.18 -2.56 -21.15
C ASP A 134 -1.70 -2.97 -21.16
N GLY A 135 -1.42 -4.26 -21.38
CA GLY A 135 -0.05 -4.79 -21.40
C GLY A 135 0.62 -4.95 -20.03
N LYS A 136 -0.11 -4.70 -18.94
CA LYS A 136 0.32 -4.94 -17.57
C LYS A 136 -0.38 -6.17 -17.00
N LEU A 137 0.35 -6.96 -16.22
CA LEU A 137 -0.22 -8.03 -15.40
C LEU A 137 -0.83 -7.42 -14.15
N SER A 138 -2.16 -7.47 -14.04
CA SER A 138 -2.92 -6.95 -12.92
C SER A 138 -3.41 -8.11 -12.05
N PHE A 139 -3.17 -8.06 -10.73
CA PHE A 139 -3.57 -9.11 -9.79
C PHE A 139 -3.92 -8.55 -8.41
N PRO A 140 -4.87 -9.18 -7.71
CA PRO A 140 -5.24 -8.77 -6.37
C PRO A 140 -4.17 -9.21 -5.35
N PHE A 141 -3.93 -8.35 -4.35
CA PHE A 141 -3.02 -8.63 -3.25
C PHE A 141 -3.60 -8.17 -1.91
N ARG A 142 -3.00 -8.65 -0.84
CA ARG A 142 -3.27 -8.23 0.53
C ARG A 142 -1.97 -8.08 1.31
N ILE A 143 -1.93 -7.10 2.21
CA ILE A 143 -0.84 -6.87 3.15
C ILE A 143 -1.42 -6.88 4.54
N ASP A 144 -0.90 -7.76 5.39
CA ASP A 144 -1.23 -7.86 6.81
C ASP A 144 0.07 -7.75 7.64
N GLY A 145 -0.07 -7.75 8.95
CA GLY A 145 1.06 -7.74 9.88
C GLY A 145 1.35 -6.35 10.42
N THR A 146 2.61 -5.96 10.48
CA THR A 146 3.05 -4.65 10.97
C THR A 146 3.87 -3.91 9.92
N ILE A 147 4.09 -2.61 10.09
CA ILE A 147 4.97 -1.83 9.20
C ILE A 147 6.38 -2.40 9.17
N GLU A 148 6.88 -2.91 10.30
CA GLU A 148 8.21 -3.48 10.40
C GLU A 148 8.31 -4.90 9.84
N ASN A 149 7.18 -5.64 9.88
CA ASN A 149 7.10 -7.01 9.39
C ASN A 149 5.83 -7.25 8.56
N PRO A 150 5.73 -6.64 7.37
CA PRO A 150 4.57 -6.79 6.50
C PRO A 150 4.52 -8.19 5.88
N LYS A 151 3.32 -8.75 5.80
CA LYS A 151 3.05 -10.04 5.18
C LYS A 151 2.23 -9.85 3.93
N PHE A 152 2.80 -10.20 2.79
CA PHE A 152 2.14 -10.12 1.49
C PHE A 152 1.49 -11.47 1.14
N SER A 153 0.27 -11.43 0.68
CA SER A 153 -0.47 -12.60 0.23
C SER A 153 -1.33 -12.28 -0.99
N LYS A 154 -1.79 -13.32 -1.67
CA LYS A 154 -2.75 -13.16 -2.77
C LYS A 154 -4.06 -12.64 -2.22
N GLY A 155 -4.59 -11.62 -2.86
CA GLY A 155 -5.93 -11.10 -2.56
C GLY A 155 -7.02 -12.01 -3.10
N THR A 156 -8.21 -11.92 -2.50
CA THR A 156 -9.43 -12.46 -3.10
C THR A 156 -9.92 -11.52 -4.20
N LYS A 157 -10.60 -12.05 -5.22
CA LYS A 157 -11.21 -11.21 -6.27
C LYS A 157 -12.03 -10.11 -5.61
N ILE A 158 -11.65 -8.87 -5.86
CA ILE A 158 -12.52 -7.72 -5.56
C ILE A 158 -13.67 -7.84 -6.58
N GLN A 159 -14.84 -8.12 -6.05
CA GLN A 159 -16.06 -8.11 -6.86
C GLN A 159 -16.40 -6.69 -7.28
#